data_3102abf3a63cfcb7cadf478e75ceb60a
#
_entry.id   3102abf3a63cfcb7cadf478e75ceb60a
#
_cell.length_a   1.000
_cell.length_b   1.000
_cell.length_c   1.000
_cell.angle_alpha   90.00
_cell.angle_beta   90.00
_cell.angle_gamma   90.00
#
_symmetry.space_group_name_H-M   'P 1'
#
loop_
_entity.id
_entity.type
_entity.pdbx_description
1 polymer ?
#
loop_
_entity_poly.entity_id
_entity_poly.type
_entity_poly.pdbx_seq_one_letter_code
_entity_poly.pdbx_strand_id
1 'polypeptide(L)'
;ENGLPVVFNTNPHNVNTHWRGDGSLSHTGLLKISETAITTGNIGYAVNSFGKLGTDKTNLVNGTLNYHANHFGQQQFDLNLDGAIGKGWYYAGSVYQNFDPGSFKLRFAQYQDRTQIYKFALTKTYNEGRGRLSAIYHYSNSHWLSNATTGAPFIYVGDGSVKEIPGFALGTSSYLPNQSSIAYMDMRTGEIKNISLYDATASRGNQITLLNNYRWDNGLEWDLRFKYDHALGSYLYQTPMSLSEVKTADGYFTQNADGTLKPYEGHIQSRMSCFNRGRIDE
;
A
#
# COMPACT_ATOMS: atom_id res chain seq x y z
N GLU A 1 -3.48 4.28 13.37
CA GLU A 1 -4.90 3.96 13.54
C GLU A 1 -5.19 3.64 15.00
N ASN A 2 -6.28 4.15 15.54
CA ASN A 2 -6.67 4.01 16.96
C ASN A 2 -5.59 4.46 17.96
N GLY A 3 -4.81 5.47 17.62
CA GLY A 3 -3.73 6.00 18.44
C GLY A 3 -2.42 5.22 18.41
N LEU A 4 -2.33 4.21 17.54
CA LEU A 4 -1.12 3.41 17.31
C LEU A 4 -0.57 3.67 15.90
N PRO A 5 0.74 3.63 15.67
CA PRO A 5 1.31 3.74 14.34
C PRO A 5 0.73 2.68 13.39
N VAL A 6 0.50 3.04 12.12
CA VAL A 6 0.09 2.08 11.09
C VAL A 6 1.26 1.19 10.73
N VAL A 7 2.43 1.78 10.49
CA VAL A 7 3.70 1.12 10.30
C VAL A 7 4.80 1.93 11.00
N PHE A 8 5.75 1.27 11.64
CA PHE A 8 6.89 1.92 12.29
C PHE A 8 8.03 2.21 11.31
N ASN A 9 8.20 1.34 10.32
CA ASN A 9 9.23 1.50 9.29
C ASN A 9 8.58 1.47 7.90
N THR A 10 8.73 2.56 7.17
CA THR A 10 8.14 2.71 5.83
C THR A 10 8.94 2.03 4.71
N ASN A 11 10.14 1.52 5.00
CA ASN A 11 10.96 0.84 4.01
C ASN A 11 11.38 -0.55 4.53
N PRO A 12 10.94 -1.66 3.92
CA PRO A 12 10.27 -1.77 2.63
C PRO A 12 8.73 -1.62 2.67
N HIS A 13 8.14 -1.39 3.83
CA HIS A 13 6.69 -1.28 3.97
C HIS A 13 6.22 0.15 3.76
N ASN A 14 5.18 0.31 2.95
CA ASN A 14 4.53 1.59 2.70
C ASN A 14 3.17 1.62 3.41
N VAL A 15 2.82 2.77 3.99
CA VAL A 15 1.51 2.97 4.64
C VAL A 15 0.36 2.52 3.73
N ASN A 16 0.43 2.83 2.44
CA ASN A 16 -0.61 2.49 1.47
C ASN A 16 -0.80 0.99 1.25
N THR A 17 0.13 0.14 1.65
CA THR A 17 -0.01 -1.32 1.55
C THR A 17 -0.79 -1.91 2.71
N HIS A 18 -0.90 -1.20 3.83
CA HIS A 18 -1.56 -1.65 5.05
C HIS A 18 -2.81 -0.85 5.40
N TRP A 19 -2.88 0.41 4.95
CA TRP A 19 -3.95 1.32 5.31
C TRP A 19 -4.49 2.05 4.08
N ARG A 20 -5.79 2.16 4.00
CA ARG A 20 -6.53 2.98 3.04
C ARG A 20 -7.62 3.76 3.76
N GLY A 21 -7.97 4.92 3.22
CA GLY A 21 -9.14 5.68 3.68
C GLY A 21 -10.43 5.03 3.20
N ASP A 22 -10.83 3.97 3.88
CA ASP A 22 -12.00 3.16 3.55
C ASP A 22 -13.17 3.40 4.55
N GLY A 23 -14.30 2.80 4.27
CA GLY A 23 -15.51 2.91 5.10
C GLY A 23 -15.42 2.20 6.45
N SER A 24 -14.32 1.48 6.76
CA SER A 24 -14.08 0.91 8.09
C SER A 24 -13.73 1.96 9.14
N LEU A 25 -13.43 3.18 8.70
CA LEU A 25 -13.12 4.30 9.59
C LEU A 25 -14.39 4.99 10.07
N SER A 26 -14.45 5.32 11.35
CA SER A 26 -15.51 6.15 11.91
C SER A 26 -15.22 7.64 11.69
N HIS A 27 -13.97 8.04 11.91
CA HIS A 27 -13.48 9.40 11.66
C HIS A 27 -11.95 9.41 11.58
N THR A 28 -11.42 10.51 11.05
CA THR A 28 -10.00 10.84 11.07
C THR A 28 -9.80 12.20 11.67
N GLY A 29 -8.71 12.40 12.38
CA GLY A 29 -8.36 13.68 13.01
C GLY A 29 -6.87 13.98 12.90
N LEU A 30 -6.53 15.26 12.83
CA LEU A 30 -5.16 15.74 12.91
C LEU A 30 -4.75 15.84 14.37
N LEU A 31 -3.66 15.17 14.76
CA LEU A 31 -3.04 15.32 16.08
C LEU A 31 -2.14 16.56 16.09
N LYS A 32 -2.20 17.32 17.17
CA LYS A 32 -1.25 18.42 17.41
C LYS A 32 0.13 17.87 17.73
N ILE A 33 1.15 18.70 17.58
CA ILE A 33 2.56 18.34 17.85
C ILE A 33 2.72 17.79 19.29
N SER A 34 2.10 18.43 20.27
CA SER A 34 2.14 17.98 21.67
C SER A 34 1.49 16.62 21.89
N GLU A 35 0.36 16.36 21.23
CA GLU A 35 -0.33 15.08 21.29
C GLU A 35 0.49 13.99 20.63
N THR A 36 1.10 14.27 19.48
CA THR A 36 1.97 13.34 18.77
C THR A 36 3.21 13.00 19.60
N ALA A 37 3.84 14.01 20.23
CA ALA A 37 5.00 13.81 21.08
C ALA A 37 4.70 12.89 22.29
N ILE A 38 3.54 13.07 22.92
CA ILE A 38 3.12 12.25 24.08
C ILE A 38 2.73 10.83 23.65
N THR A 39 2.01 10.69 22.52
CA THR A 39 1.43 9.39 22.12
C THR A 39 2.40 8.51 21.34
N THR A 40 3.33 9.08 20.59
CA THR A 40 4.24 8.34 19.70
C THR A 40 5.72 8.59 19.95
N GLY A 41 6.06 9.57 20.81
CA GLY A 41 7.44 9.98 21.04
C GLY A 41 8.06 10.78 19.89
N ASN A 42 7.31 11.09 18.85
CA ASN A 42 7.78 11.83 17.68
C ASN A 42 7.34 13.29 17.71
N ILE A 43 8.17 14.19 17.19
CA ILE A 43 7.84 15.60 17.04
C ILE A 43 7.33 15.83 15.61
N GLY A 44 6.07 16.21 15.48
CA GLY A 44 5.45 16.50 14.18
C GLY A 44 3.94 16.38 14.21
N TYR A 45 3.32 16.64 13.07
CA TYR A 45 1.89 16.40 12.89
C TYR A 45 1.67 14.94 12.51
N ALA A 46 0.60 14.35 13.04
CA ALA A 46 0.15 13.02 12.65
C ALA A 46 -1.36 13.01 12.39
N VAL A 47 -1.79 12.19 11.46
CA VAL A 47 -3.21 11.89 11.24
C VAL A 47 -3.52 10.63 12.04
N ASN A 48 -4.50 10.73 12.95
CA ASN A 48 -5.03 9.58 13.64
C ASN A 48 -6.39 9.22 13.02
N SER A 49 -6.57 7.97 12.68
CA SER A 49 -7.82 7.42 12.19
C SER A 49 -8.41 6.47 13.25
N PHE A 50 -9.72 6.47 13.37
CA PHE A 50 -10.43 5.63 14.33
C PHE A 50 -11.30 4.62 13.58
N GLY A 51 -11.08 3.34 13.82
CA GLY A 51 -11.87 2.26 13.26
C GLY A 51 -13.29 2.20 13.86
N LYS A 52 -14.23 1.72 13.08
CA LYS A 52 -15.56 1.38 13.57
C LYS A 52 -15.49 0.17 14.49
N LEU A 53 -16.13 0.27 15.64
CA LEU A 53 -16.16 -0.78 16.67
C LEU A 53 -17.59 -1.31 16.93
N GLY A 54 -18.59 -0.73 16.26
CA GLY A 54 -20.00 -1.09 16.41
C GLY A 54 -20.67 -0.60 17.71
N THR A 55 -19.96 0.10 18.60
CA THR A 55 -20.40 0.39 19.98
C THR A 55 -21.61 1.31 20.11
N ASP A 56 -21.87 2.14 19.10
CA ASP A 56 -22.96 3.13 19.14
C ASP A 56 -24.19 2.67 18.35
N LYS A 57 -24.28 1.35 18.03
CA LYS A 57 -25.33 0.80 17.21
C LYS A 57 -26.38 0.10 18.05
N THR A 58 -27.64 0.35 17.74
CA THR A 58 -28.81 -0.35 18.32
C THR A 58 -29.34 -1.46 17.42
N ASN A 59 -29.09 -1.36 16.11
CA ASN A 59 -29.49 -2.37 15.13
C ASN A 59 -28.53 -3.55 15.12
N LEU A 60 -29.06 -4.73 14.80
CA LEU A 60 -28.25 -5.95 14.62
C LEU A 60 -27.27 -5.84 13.45
N VAL A 61 -27.68 -5.15 12.40
CA VAL A 61 -26.86 -4.95 11.19
C VAL A 61 -27.05 -3.53 10.68
N ASN A 62 -25.94 -2.85 10.49
CA ASN A 62 -25.84 -1.63 9.66
C ASN A 62 -24.75 -1.88 8.64
N GLY A 63 -24.91 -1.35 7.44
CA GLY A 63 -23.91 -1.59 6.41
C GLY A 63 -23.83 -0.48 5.38
N THR A 64 -22.67 -0.40 4.76
CA THR A 64 -22.43 0.44 3.60
C THR A 64 -21.66 -0.36 2.56
N LEU A 65 -22.04 -0.23 1.32
CA LEU A 65 -21.28 -0.73 0.16
C LEU A 65 -20.98 0.44 -0.75
N ASN A 66 -19.70 0.71 -0.94
CA ASN A 66 -19.23 1.69 -1.91
C ASN A 66 -18.56 0.95 -3.07
N TYR A 67 -18.91 1.32 -4.27
CA TYR A 67 -18.26 0.87 -5.48
C TYR A 67 -17.76 2.07 -6.27
N HIS A 68 -16.48 2.05 -6.62
CA HIS A 68 -15.87 3.06 -7.47
C HIS A 68 -15.26 2.42 -8.70
N ALA A 69 -15.49 3.02 -9.86
CA ALA A 69 -14.87 2.62 -11.12
C ALA A 69 -14.49 3.86 -11.92
N ASN A 70 -13.45 3.77 -12.74
CA ASN A 70 -13.05 4.82 -13.65
C ASN A 70 -12.84 4.30 -15.07
N HIS A 71 -12.63 5.20 -16.02
CA HIS A 71 -12.46 4.87 -17.44
C HIS A 71 -11.13 4.15 -17.77
N PHE A 72 -10.19 4.09 -16.84
CA PHE A 72 -8.98 3.28 -16.98
C PHE A 72 -9.17 1.82 -16.58
N GLY A 73 -10.36 1.46 -16.08
CA GLY A 73 -10.71 0.08 -15.68
C GLY A 73 -10.46 -0.22 -14.21
N GLN A 74 -10.18 0.78 -13.38
CA GLN A 74 -10.14 0.61 -11.94
C GLN A 74 -11.49 0.14 -11.41
N GLN A 75 -11.46 -0.81 -10.49
CA GLN A 75 -12.60 -1.28 -9.72
C GLN A 75 -12.22 -1.35 -8.24
N GLN A 76 -12.96 -0.62 -7.43
CA GLN A 76 -12.78 -0.58 -5.99
C GLN A 76 -14.07 -0.97 -5.30
N PHE A 77 -14.00 -1.87 -4.36
CA PHE A 77 -15.09 -2.34 -3.52
C PHE A 77 -14.76 -2.05 -2.06
N ASP A 78 -15.72 -1.48 -1.34
CA ASP A 78 -15.58 -1.15 0.07
C ASP A 78 -16.90 -1.50 0.79
N LEU A 79 -16.95 -2.70 1.35
CA LEU A 79 -18.09 -3.22 2.13
C LEU A 79 -17.79 -3.10 3.62
N ASN A 80 -18.73 -2.48 4.35
CA ASN A 80 -18.63 -2.35 5.80
C ASN A 80 -19.94 -2.77 6.45
N LEU A 81 -19.83 -3.59 7.48
CA LEU A 81 -20.94 -4.06 8.30
C LEU A 81 -20.59 -3.84 9.76
N ASP A 82 -21.52 -3.31 10.54
CA ASP A 82 -21.37 -3.17 11.98
C ASP A 82 -22.71 -3.27 12.69
N GLY A 83 -22.68 -3.64 13.97
CA GLY A 83 -23.93 -3.79 14.73
C GLY A 83 -23.75 -4.23 16.16
N ALA A 84 -24.89 -4.35 16.84
CA ALA A 84 -25.01 -4.87 18.19
C ALA A 84 -25.43 -6.35 18.17
N ILE A 85 -24.67 -7.20 18.87
CA ILE A 85 -25.05 -8.62 19.07
C ILE A 85 -26.01 -8.77 20.28
N GLY A 86 -25.96 -7.80 21.20
CA GLY A 86 -26.73 -7.80 22.45
C GLY A 86 -25.86 -8.01 23.69
N LYS A 87 -26.40 -7.74 24.85
CA LYS A 87 -25.71 -7.86 26.15
C LYS A 87 -24.38 -7.13 26.20
N GLY A 88 -24.25 -5.97 25.52
CA GLY A 88 -23.04 -5.16 25.46
C GLY A 88 -21.96 -5.70 24.50
N TRP A 89 -22.31 -6.65 23.63
CA TRP A 89 -21.43 -7.10 22.56
C TRP A 89 -21.76 -6.41 21.23
N TYR A 90 -20.70 -6.04 20.51
CA TYR A 90 -20.77 -5.34 19.23
C TYR A 90 -19.72 -5.90 18.27
N TYR A 91 -19.99 -5.77 16.99
CA TYR A 91 -19.03 -6.15 15.94
C TYR A 91 -18.89 -5.07 14.88
N ALA A 92 -17.77 -5.08 14.19
CA ALA A 92 -17.58 -4.37 12.94
C ALA A 92 -16.71 -5.21 12.01
N GLY A 93 -17.06 -5.25 10.74
CA GLY A 93 -16.32 -5.97 9.70
C GLY A 93 -16.19 -5.12 8.46
N SER A 94 -15.06 -5.20 7.77
CA SER A 94 -14.85 -4.51 6.51
C SER A 94 -14.07 -5.34 5.51
N VAL A 95 -14.40 -5.15 4.24
CA VAL A 95 -13.72 -5.71 3.08
C VAL A 95 -13.43 -4.56 2.13
N TYR A 96 -12.16 -4.24 1.96
CA TYR A 96 -11.70 -3.29 0.96
C TYR A 96 -10.90 -4.03 -0.11
N GLN A 97 -11.23 -3.80 -1.38
CA GLN A 97 -10.51 -4.36 -2.52
C GLN A 97 -10.35 -3.28 -3.59
N ASN A 98 -9.13 -3.13 -4.08
CA ASN A 98 -8.80 -2.24 -5.19
C ASN A 98 -8.09 -3.05 -6.28
N PHE A 99 -8.59 -2.97 -7.50
CA PHE A 99 -8.04 -3.55 -8.71
C PHE A 99 -7.86 -2.41 -9.71
N ASP A 100 -6.67 -1.84 -9.76
CA ASP A 100 -6.38 -0.68 -10.60
C ASP A 100 -5.33 -1.05 -11.67
N PRO A 101 -5.72 -1.14 -12.95
CA PRO A 101 -4.76 -1.35 -14.04
C PRO A 101 -3.83 -0.14 -14.25
N GLY A 102 -4.21 1.05 -13.75
CA GLY A 102 -3.51 2.29 -14.02
C GLY A 102 -3.71 2.77 -15.46
N SER A 103 -3.13 3.92 -15.78
CA SER A 103 -3.17 4.50 -17.13
C SER A 103 -2.06 3.97 -18.05
N PHE A 104 -1.00 3.37 -17.48
CA PHE A 104 0.14 2.87 -18.24
C PHE A 104 -0.10 1.44 -18.71
N LYS A 105 0.32 1.14 -19.95
CA LYS A 105 0.23 -0.22 -20.50
C LYS A 105 1.32 -1.10 -19.92
N LEU A 106 0.95 -1.92 -18.95
CA LEU A 106 1.82 -2.93 -18.38
C LEU A 106 1.75 -4.22 -19.22
N ARG A 107 2.90 -4.79 -19.56
CA ARG A 107 2.95 -6.02 -20.39
C ARG A 107 3.03 -7.29 -19.56
N PHE A 108 3.41 -7.21 -18.29
CA PHE A 108 3.67 -8.34 -17.42
C PHE A 108 2.70 -8.44 -16.23
N ALA A 109 1.81 -7.45 -16.06
CA ALA A 109 0.83 -7.43 -14.98
C ALA A 109 -0.49 -6.85 -15.47
N GLN A 110 -1.59 -7.36 -14.93
CA GLN A 110 -2.93 -6.86 -15.21
C GLN A 110 -3.24 -5.58 -14.42
N TYR A 111 -2.70 -5.48 -13.20
CA TYR A 111 -2.97 -4.36 -12.30
C TYR A 111 -1.68 -3.66 -11.89
N GLN A 112 -1.74 -2.34 -11.85
CA GLN A 112 -0.72 -1.49 -11.25
C GLN A 112 -0.83 -1.49 -9.72
N ASP A 113 -2.05 -1.46 -9.20
CA ASP A 113 -2.35 -1.59 -7.77
C ASP A 113 -3.42 -2.67 -7.58
N ARG A 114 -3.06 -3.71 -6.83
CA ARG A 114 -3.97 -4.73 -6.35
C ARG A 114 -3.85 -4.80 -4.84
N THR A 115 -4.79 -4.18 -4.15
CA THR A 115 -4.80 -4.09 -2.68
C THR A 115 -6.07 -4.72 -2.13
N GLN A 116 -5.90 -5.57 -1.11
CA GLN A 116 -6.97 -6.23 -0.37
C GLN A 116 -6.73 -6.01 1.12
N ILE A 117 -7.71 -5.45 1.81
CA ILE A 117 -7.68 -5.21 3.25
C ILE A 117 -8.96 -5.76 3.86
N TYR A 118 -8.82 -6.56 4.89
CA TYR A 118 -9.93 -7.14 5.65
C TYR A 118 -9.74 -6.79 7.12
N LYS A 119 -10.80 -6.26 7.74
CA LYS A 119 -10.80 -5.93 9.17
C LYS A 119 -12.01 -6.55 9.84
N PHE A 120 -11.80 -7.04 11.05
CA PHE A 120 -12.87 -7.51 11.91
C PHE A 120 -12.63 -7.05 13.34
N ALA A 121 -13.61 -6.44 13.95
CA ALA A 121 -13.58 -5.99 15.35
C ALA A 121 -14.71 -6.63 16.15
N LEU A 122 -14.36 -7.09 17.34
CA LEU A 122 -15.31 -7.54 18.36
C LEU A 122 -15.13 -6.69 19.62
N THR A 123 -16.21 -6.10 20.09
CA THR A 123 -16.19 -5.20 21.24
C THR A 123 -17.16 -5.65 22.32
N LYS A 124 -16.71 -5.59 23.57
CA LYS A 124 -17.52 -5.80 24.76
C LYS A 124 -17.52 -4.55 25.62
N THR A 125 -18.71 -4.02 25.92
CA THR A 125 -18.91 -3.04 26.99
C THR A 125 -19.30 -3.76 28.28
N TYR A 126 -18.80 -3.30 29.42
CA TYR A 126 -19.03 -3.90 30.73
C TYR A 126 -19.15 -2.81 31.80
N ASN A 127 -19.58 -3.20 33.02
CA ASN A 127 -19.79 -2.30 34.13
C ASN A 127 -20.64 -1.08 33.75
N GLU A 128 -21.85 -1.34 33.21
CA GLU A 128 -22.82 -0.30 32.83
C GLU A 128 -22.28 0.69 31.79
N GLY A 129 -21.37 0.22 30.93
CA GLY A 129 -20.74 1.04 29.86
C GLY A 129 -19.48 1.80 30.29
N ARG A 130 -19.07 1.72 31.57
CA ARG A 130 -17.83 2.34 32.07
C ARG A 130 -16.56 1.69 31.51
N GLY A 131 -16.63 0.44 31.12
CA GLY A 131 -15.54 -0.30 30.51
C GLY A 131 -15.85 -0.74 29.09
N ARG A 132 -14.84 -0.75 28.25
CA ARG A 132 -14.89 -1.24 26.87
C ARG A 132 -13.61 -1.97 26.53
N LEU A 133 -13.75 -3.18 26.03
CA LEU A 133 -12.66 -3.99 25.49
C LEU A 133 -12.95 -4.31 24.03
N SER A 134 -12.03 -4.00 23.13
CA SER A 134 -12.14 -4.30 21.69
C SER A 134 -10.94 -5.08 21.23
N ALA A 135 -11.18 -6.15 20.48
CA ALA A 135 -10.17 -6.90 19.75
C ALA A 135 -10.40 -6.69 18.25
N ILE A 136 -9.36 -6.29 17.54
CA ILE A 136 -9.41 -5.99 16.10
C ILE A 136 -8.39 -6.88 15.41
N TYR A 137 -8.82 -7.64 14.42
CA TYR A 137 -7.97 -8.33 13.46
C TYR A 137 -7.95 -7.56 12.16
N HIS A 138 -6.76 -7.40 11.58
CA HIS A 138 -6.54 -6.73 10.31
C HIS A 138 -5.59 -7.57 9.45
N TYR A 139 -6.03 -7.89 8.24
CA TYR A 139 -5.22 -8.53 7.21
C TYR A 139 -5.07 -7.59 6.02
N SER A 140 -3.85 -7.48 5.49
CA SER A 140 -3.57 -6.75 4.27
C SER A 140 -2.76 -7.58 3.29
N ASN A 141 -3.05 -7.45 2.00
CA ASN A 141 -2.28 -8.03 0.90
C ASN A 141 -2.30 -7.05 -0.27
N SER A 142 -1.14 -6.50 -0.58
CA SER A 142 -1.00 -5.45 -1.60
C SER A 142 0.17 -5.75 -2.53
N HIS A 143 -0.08 -5.59 -3.82
CA HIS A 143 0.92 -5.57 -4.88
C HIS A 143 0.80 -4.23 -5.58
N TRP A 144 1.91 -3.54 -5.71
CA TRP A 144 1.92 -2.21 -6.29
C TRP A 144 3.12 -2.02 -7.22
N LEU A 145 2.87 -1.53 -8.43
CA LEU A 145 3.88 -1.23 -9.43
C LEU A 145 4.00 0.29 -9.56
N SER A 146 5.12 0.82 -9.09
CA SER A 146 5.36 2.26 -9.17
C SER A 146 5.73 2.67 -10.59
N ASN A 147 4.88 3.47 -11.21
CA ASN A 147 5.21 4.20 -12.44
C ASN A 147 5.67 5.64 -12.18
N ALA A 148 5.69 6.10 -10.94
CA ALA A 148 6.05 7.49 -10.62
C ALA A 148 7.47 7.85 -11.05
N THR A 149 8.39 6.88 -11.03
CA THR A 149 9.78 7.01 -11.47
C THR A 149 10.04 6.36 -12.84
N THR A 150 8.99 5.83 -13.49
CA THR A 150 9.09 5.02 -14.71
C THR A 150 8.09 5.47 -15.79
N GLY A 151 7.65 6.71 -15.74
CA GLY A 151 6.81 7.31 -16.78
C GLY A 151 7.53 7.38 -18.13
N ALA A 152 6.78 7.68 -19.20
CA ALA A 152 7.35 7.83 -20.52
C ALA A 152 8.32 9.03 -20.58
N PRO A 153 9.47 8.93 -21.28
CA PRO A 153 10.35 10.06 -21.50
C PRO A 153 9.72 11.10 -22.43
N PHE A 154 10.14 12.33 -22.29
CA PHE A 154 9.73 13.43 -23.14
C PHE A 154 10.89 14.40 -23.37
N ILE A 155 10.76 15.23 -24.42
CA ILE A 155 11.68 16.31 -24.72
C ILE A 155 11.06 17.61 -24.20
N TYR A 156 11.75 18.29 -23.29
CA TYR A 156 11.35 19.62 -22.84
C TYR A 156 11.74 20.67 -23.88
N VAL A 157 10.79 21.49 -24.33
CA VAL A 157 11.00 22.44 -25.42
C VAL A 157 11.47 23.82 -24.94
N GLY A 158 11.26 24.11 -23.63
CA GLY A 158 11.73 25.36 -23.02
C GLY A 158 10.67 26.45 -22.87
N ASP A 159 9.48 26.26 -23.44
CA ASP A 159 8.34 27.21 -23.37
C ASP A 159 7.21 26.73 -22.44
N GLY A 160 7.49 25.72 -21.63
CA GLY A 160 6.49 25.04 -20.79
C GLY A 160 5.81 23.86 -21.49
N SER A 161 6.07 23.64 -22.77
CA SER A 161 5.57 22.49 -23.51
C SER A 161 6.57 21.33 -23.56
N VAL A 162 6.05 20.14 -23.86
CA VAL A 162 6.84 18.93 -24.03
C VAL A 162 6.50 18.25 -25.37
N LYS A 163 7.48 17.55 -25.94
CA LYS A 163 7.28 16.72 -27.12
C LYS A 163 7.52 15.27 -26.79
N GLU A 164 6.75 14.40 -27.41
CA GLU A 164 6.94 12.95 -27.32
C GLU A 164 8.22 12.53 -28.03
N ILE A 165 8.91 11.54 -27.44
CA ILE A 165 9.98 10.81 -28.11
C ILE A 165 9.33 9.75 -29.00
N PRO A 166 9.77 9.55 -30.26
CA PRO A 166 9.21 8.51 -31.10
C PRO A 166 9.21 7.14 -30.44
N GLY A 167 8.04 6.49 -30.44
CA GLY A 167 7.84 5.20 -29.80
C GLY A 167 7.43 5.23 -28.31
N PHE A 168 7.36 6.42 -27.69
CA PHE A 168 6.90 6.61 -26.33
C PHE A 168 5.73 7.59 -26.29
N ALA A 169 4.53 7.09 -26.07
CA ALA A 169 3.35 7.92 -25.92
C ALA A 169 3.23 8.40 -24.46
N LEU A 170 3.15 9.71 -24.25
CA LEU A 170 2.96 10.30 -22.93
C LEU A 170 1.66 9.77 -22.28
N GLY A 171 1.72 9.46 -20.99
CA GLY A 171 0.59 8.97 -20.22
C GLY A 171 0.21 7.49 -20.41
N THR A 172 0.77 6.79 -21.41
CA THR A 172 0.47 5.38 -21.65
C THR A 172 1.68 4.48 -21.74
N SER A 173 2.84 4.97 -22.23
CA SER A 173 4.09 4.20 -22.25
C SER A 173 4.77 4.26 -20.90
N SER A 174 5.47 3.19 -20.55
CA SER A 174 6.19 3.05 -19.29
C SER A 174 7.65 2.67 -19.53
N TYR A 175 8.53 3.11 -18.66
CA TYR A 175 9.94 2.66 -18.59
C TYR A 175 10.09 1.27 -18.00
N LEU A 176 9.06 0.68 -17.42
CA LEU A 176 9.16 -0.67 -16.89
C LEU A 176 9.58 -1.63 -18.01
N PRO A 177 10.51 -2.56 -17.74
CA PRO A 177 10.95 -3.52 -18.75
C PRO A 177 9.79 -4.38 -19.20
N ASN A 178 9.88 -4.89 -20.44
CA ASN A 178 8.91 -5.86 -20.96
C ASN A 178 9.05 -7.25 -20.34
N GLN A 179 10.10 -7.45 -19.56
CA GLN A 179 10.37 -8.71 -18.86
C GLN A 179 9.49 -8.82 -17.62
N SER A 180 8.98 -10.00 -17.36
CA SER A 180 8.17 -10.29 -16.16
C SER A 180 9.02 -10.42 -14.89
N SER A 181 10.34 -10.57 -15.01
CA SER A 181 11.25 -10.70 -13.87
C SER A 181 12.57 -9.95 -14.11
N ILE A 182 13.23 -9.60 -13.02
CA ILE A 182 14.56 -9.01 -13.00
C ILE A 182 15.49 -9.83 -12.12
N ALA A 183 16.77 -9.87 -12.49
CA ALA A 183 17.82 -10.41 -11.65
C ALA A 183 18.31 -9.37 -10.64
N TYR A 184 18.60 -9.81 -9.42
CA TYR A 184 19.26 -9.01 -8.38
C TYR A 184 20.28 -9.85 -7.63
N MET A 185 21.30 -9.21 -7.06
CA MET A 185 22.27 -9.86 -6.18
C MET A 185 21.75 -9.80 -4.75
N ASP A 186 21.62 -10.95 -4.10
CA ASP A 186 21.38 -11.02 -2.65
C ASP A 186 22.67 -10.62 -1.93
N MET A 187 22.68 -9.44 -1.32
CA MET A 187 23.86 -8.87 -0.67
C MET A 187 24.35 -9.67 0.54
N ARG A 188 23.55 -10.59 1.08
CA ARG A 188 23.97 -11.45 2.20
C ARG A 188 24.70 -12.70 1.76
N THR A 189 24.34 -13.23 0.58
CA THR A 189 24.87 -14.50 0.08
C THR A 189 25.76 -14.33 -1.15
N GLY A 190 25.71 -13.18 -1.85
CA GLY A 190 26.37 -12.95 -3.12
C GLY A 190 25.71 -13.67 -4.30
N GLU A 191 24.59 -14.37 -4.10
CA GLU A 191 23.90 -15.12 -5.12
C GLU A 191 23.08 -14.21 -6.03
N ILE A 192 23.02 -14.55 -7.32
CA ILE A 192 22.09 -13.92 -8.25
C ILE A 192 20.73 -14.63 -8.15
N LYS A 193 19.70 -13.87 -7.83
CA LYS A 193 18.32 -14.32 -7.73
C LYS A 193 17.43 -13.54 -8.69
N ASN A 194 16.29 -14.14 -9.07
CA ASN A 194 15.28 -13.49 -9.88
C ASN A 194 14.06 -13.16 -9.04
N ILE A 195 13.44 -12.01 -9.30
CA ILE A 195 12.16 -11.63 -8.73
C ILE A 195 11.19 -11.24 -9.83
N SER A 196 9.94 -11.69 -9.70
CA SER A 196 8.83 -11.20 -10.52
C SER A 196 8.64 -9.70 -10.28
N LEU A 197 8.54 -8.91 -11.34
CA LEU A 197 8.23 -7.48 -11.19
C LEU A 197 6.85 -7.25 -10.56
N TYR A 198 5.92 -8.19 -10.74
CA TYR A 198 4.62 -8.14 -10.09
C TYR A 198 4.72 -8.25 -8.56
N ASP A 199 5.65 -9.05 -8.05
CA ASP A 199 5.88 -9.26 -6.61
C ASP A 199 6.96 -8.35 -6.03
N ALA A 200 7.63 -7.57 -6.87
CA ALA A 200 8.79 -6.79 -6.46
C ALA A 200 8.45 -5.67 -5.46
N THR A 201 7.24 -5.11 -5.56
CA THR A 201 6.70 -4.19 -4.55
C THR A 201 5.41 -4.78 -4.03
N ALA A 202 5.49 -5.44 -2.90
CA ALA A 202 4.37 -6.14 -2.30
C ALA A 202 4.46 -6.11 -0.77
N SER A 203 3.33 -6.19 -0.12
CA SER A 203 3.26 -6.36 1.33
C SER A 203 2.10 -7.27 1.70
N ARG A 204 2.34 -8.17 2.65
CA ARG A 204 1.33 -9.04 3.22
C ARG A 204 1.50 -9.09 4.72
N GLY A 205 0.45 -8.74 5.46
CA GLY A 205 0.52 -8.67 6.91
C GLY A 205 -0.74 -9.10 7.62
N ASN A 206 -0.55 -9.51 8.87
CA ASN A 206 -1.59 -9.79 9.84
C ASN A 206 -1.33 -8.92 11.07
N GLN A 207 -2.36 -8.29 11.58
CA GLN A 207 -2.27 -7.40 12.72
C GLN A 207 -3.39 -7.72 13.72
N ILE A 208 -3.05 -7.71 14.99
CA ILE A 208 -4.00 -7.82 16.10
C ILE A 208 -3.86 -6.56 16.93
N THR A 209 -4.97 -5.88 17.18
CA THR A 209 -5.02 -4.70 18.05
C THR A 209 -6.00 -4.94 19.18
N LEU A 210 -5.56 -4.69 20.42
CA LEU A 210 -6.41 -4.72 21.60
C LEU A 210 -6.51 -3.31 22.16
N LEU A 211 -7.75 -2.88 22.41
CA LEU A 211 -8.06 -1.59 23.00
C LEU A 211 -8.86 -1.84 24.26
N ASN A 212 -8.43 -1.31 25.39
CA ASN A 212 -9.20 -1.35 26.63
C ASN A 212 -9.28 0.05 27.23
N ASN A 213 -10.50 0.49 27.47
CA ASN A 213 -10.77 1.77 28.12
C ASN A 213 -11.70 1.54 29.30
N TYR A 214 -11.37 2.13 30.44
CA TYR A 214 -12.19 2.05 31.65
C TYR A 214 -12.18 3.36 32.41
N ARG A 215 -13.34 3.79 32.90
CA ARG A 215 -13.52 4.98 33.73
C ARG A 215 -14.09 4.61 35.07
N TRP A 216 -13.40 5.01 36.15
CA TRP A 216 -13.84 4.84 37.55
C TRP A 216 -14.74 5.99 37.98
N ASP A 217 -15.51 5.76 39.05
CA ASP A 217 -16.42 6.77 39.59
C ASP A 217 -15.68 8.00 40.16
N ASN A 218 -14.43 7.85 40.56
CA ASN A 218 -13.56 8.94 41.03
C ASN A 218 -12.96 9.80 39.90
N GLY A 219 -13.35 9.52 38.65
CA GLY A 219 -12.86 10.26 37.45
C GLY A 219 -11.53 9.76 36.89
N LEU A 220 -10.89 8.76 37.51
CA LEU A 220 -9.69 8.14 36.93
C LEU A 220 -10.08 7.39 35.66
N GLU A 221 -9.24 7.52 34.61
CA GLU A 221 -9.41 6.83 33.35
C GLU A 221 -8.21 5.93 33.05
N TRP A 222 -8.48 4.77 32.50
CA TRP A 222 -7.52 3.81 32.00
C TRP A 222 -7.71 3.69 30.50
N ASP A 223 -6.62 3.83 29.72
CA ASP A 223 -6.60 3.62 28.27
C ASP A 223 -5.40 2.76 27.93
N LEU A 224 -5.64 1.52 27.56
CA LEU A 224 -4.63 0.56 27.12
C LEU A 224 -4.82 0.29 25.64
N ARG A 225 -3.72 0.42 24.89
CA ARG A 225 -3.66 0.11 23.47
C ARG A 225 -2.48 -0.81 23.22
N PHE A 226 -2.74 -1.94 22.64
CA PHE A 226 -1.73 -2.93 22.26
C PHE A 226 -1.91 -3.30 20.80
N LYS A 227 -0.82 -3.40 20.07
CA LYS A 227 -0.78 -3.87 18.69
C LYS A 227 0.34 -4.87 18.52
N TYR A 228 0.05 -5.97 17.84
CA TYR A 228 1.01 -6.90 17.29
C TYR A 228 0.86 -6.92 15.78
N ASP A 229 1.95 -6.74 15.06
CA ASP A 229 2.01 -6.73 13.60
C ASP A 229 3.04 -7.75 13.12
N HIS A 230 2.60 -8.63 12.22
CA HIS A 230 3.48 -9.55 11.50
C HIS A 230 3.29 -9.33 10.00
N ALA A 231 4.29 -8.74 9.36
CA ALA A 231 4.22 -8.42 7.94
C ALA A 231 5.50 -8.77 7.19
N LEU A 232 5.32 -9.26 5.96
CA LEU A 232 6.38 -9.42 4.96
C LEU A 232 6.19 -8.36 3.90
N GLY A 233 7.27 -7.66 3.56
CA GLY A 233 7.22 -6.64 2.53
C GLY A 233 8.46 -6.62 1.66
N SER A 234 8.27 -6.14 0.45
CA SER A 234 9.33 -5.89 -0.51
C SER A 234 9.06 -4.58 -1.24
N TYR A 235 10.12 -3.93 -1.66
CA TYR A 235 10.05 -2.70 -2.41
C TYR A 235 11.14 -2.67 -3.47
N LEU A 236 10.74 -2.49 -4.74
CA LEU A 236 11.63 -2.27 -5.85
C LEU A 236 11.61 -0.79 -6.20
N TYR A 237 12.73 -0.14 -5.99
CA TYR A 237 12.97 1.21 -6.43
C TYR A 237 13.72 1.19 -7.76
N GLN A 238 13.17 1.85 -8.77
CA GLN A 238 13.80 1.97 -10.09
C GLN A 238 13.82 3.44 -10.49
N THR A 239 15.01 3.96 -10.77
CA THR A 239 15.20 5.33 -11.25
C THR A 239 15.80 5.28 -12.65
N PRO A 240 15.13 5.84 -13.66
CA PRO A 240 15.74 6.05 -14.96
C PRO A 240 16.90 7.07 -14.83
N MET A 241 18.07 6.72 -15.35
CA MET A 241 19.28 7.55 -15.28
C MET A 241 19.54 8.27 -16.59
N SER A 242 19.43 7.58 -17.70
CA SER A 242 19.66 8.17 -19.03
C SER A 242 18.83 7.46 -20.10
N LEU A 243 18.51 8.19 -21.14
CA LEU A 243 18.00 7.65 -22.40
C LEU A 243 18.98 8.08 -23.51
N SER A 244 19.52 7.12 -24.24
CA SER A 244 20.50 7.37 -25.32
C SER A 244 20.03 6.75 -26.61
N GLU A 245 20.16 7.47 -27.72
CA GLU A 245 20.02 6.90 -29.06
C GLU A 245 21.23 6.06 -29.37
N VAL A 246 21.04 4.87 -29.92
CA VAL A 246 22.10 3.95 -30.31
C VAL A 246 21.91 3.51 -31.76
N LYS A 247 23.03 3.34 -32.46
CA LYS A 247 23.14 2.90 -33.84
C LYS A 247 23.83 1.53 -33.91
N THR A 248 23.72 0.88 -35.05
CA THR A 248 24.40 -0.41 -35.30
C THR A 248 25.88 -0.42 -34.90
N ALA A 249 26.60 0.69 -35.13
CA ALA A 249 28.01 0.80 -34.79
C ALA A 249 28.30 0.77 -33.28
N ASP A 250 27.31 1.01 -32.43
CA ASP A 250 27.47 1.03 -30.96
C ASP A 250 27.50 -0.37 -30.35
N GLY A 251 27.27 -1.42 -31.15
CA GLY A 251 27.45 -2.81 -30.74
C GLY A 251 26.36 -3.39 -29.83
N TYR A 252 25.15 -2.81 -29.86
CA TYR A 252 23.99 -3.35 -29.14
C TYR A 252 23.23 -4.35 -30.01
N PHE A 253 22.71 -5.42 -29.37
CA PHE A 253 22.00 -6.48 -30.05
C PHE A 253 20.71 -6.84 -29.30
N THR A 254 19.70 -7.21 -30.06
CA THR A 254 18.51 -7.94 -29.56
C THR A 254 18.65 -9.41 -29.86
N GLN A 255 18.14 -10.28 -28.97
CA GLN A 255 18.08 -11.71 -29.19
C GLN A 255 16.70 -12.10 -29.68
N ASN A 256 16.64 -12.82 -30.82
CA ASN A 256 15.43 -13.41 -31.35
C ASN A 256 15.02 -14.64 -30.53
N ALA A 257 13.79 -15.15 -30.75
CA ALA A 257 13.29 -16.33 -30.07
C ALA A 257 14.09 -17.63 -30.36
N ASP A 258 14.77 -17.68 -31.48
CA ASP A 258 15.66 -18.78 -31.89
C ASP A 258 17.09 -18.65 -31.33
N GLY A 259 17.36 -17.61 -30.52
CA GLY A 259 18.68 -17.35 -29.94
C GLY A 259 19.63 -16.56 -30.83
N THR A 260 19.29 -16.26 -32.07
CA THR A 260 20.12 -15.44 -32.95
C THR A 260 20.15 -13.98 -32.50
N LEU A 261 21.29 -13.30 -32.72
CA LEU A 261 21.49 -11.90 -32.40
C LEU A 261 21.25 -11.03 -33.62
N LYS A 262 20.48 -9.95 -33.44
CA LYS A 262 20.23 -8.92 -34.43
C LYS A 262 20.75 -7.59 -33.90
N PRO A 263 21.54 -6.80 -34.69
CA PRO A 263 21.92 -5.46 -34.31
C PRO A 263 20.70 -4.62 -33.93
N TYR A 264 20.84 -3.83 -32.87
CA TYR A 264 19.77 -2.97 -32.38
C TYR A 264 20.08 -1.52 -32.71
N GLU A 265 19.07 -0.86 -33.28
CA GLU A 265 19.05 0.59 -33.44
C GLU A 265 17.80 1.14 -32.74
N GLY A 266 17.94 2.29 -32.08
CA GLY A 266 16.85 2.92 -31.35
C GLY A 266 17.31 3.57 -30.07
N HIS A 267 16.52 3.47 -29.03
CA HIS A 267 16.84 4.06 -27.73
C HIS A 267 17.09 2.99 -26.67
N ILE A 268 18.16 3.16 -25.91
CA ILE A 268 18.44 2.38 -24.70
C ILE A 268 18.31 3.26 -23.47
N GLN A 269 17.86 2.66 -22.39
CA GLN A 269 17.75 3.31 -21.09
C GLN A 269 18.66 2.62 -20.09
N SER A 270 19.51 3.41 -19.42
CA SER A 270 20.12 2.97 -18.17
C SER A 270 19.23 3.29 -16.99
N ARG A 271 19.23 2.42 -15.99
CA ARG A 271 18.50 2.63 -14.75
C ARG A 271 19.27 2.12 -13.55
N MET A 272 19.04 2.75 -12.42
CA MET A 272 19.41 2.22 -11.12
C MET A 272 18.24 1.47 -10.54
N SER A 273 18.45 0.26 -10.05
CA SER A 273 17.44 -0.54 -9.38
C SER A 273 17.94 -0.96 -8.01
N CYS A 274 17.11 -0.76 -6.99
CA CYS A 274 17.37 -1.21 -5.64
C CYS A 274 16.17 -2.03 -5.14
N PHE A 275 16.43 -3.26 -4.70
CA PHE A 275 15.42 -4.14 -4.17
C PHE A 275 15.63 -4.34 -2.67
N ASN A 276 14.62 -3.98 -1.87
CA ASN A 276 14.59 -4.16 -0.43
C ASN A 276 13.52 -5.18 -0.07
N ARG A 277 13.84 -6.09 0.84
CA ARG A 277 12.89 -7.04 1.41
C ARG A 277 13.07 -7.10 2.92
N GLY A 278 11.97 -7.06 3.64
CA GLY A 278 11.99 -7.10 5.10
C GLY A 278 10.78 -7.81 5.69
N ARG A 279 10.94 -8.18 6.95
CA ARG A 279 9.89 -8.73 7.80
C ARG A 279 9.74 -7.81 9.00
N ILE A 280 8.50 -7.58 9.41
CA ILE A 280 8.14 -6.89 10.64
C ILE A 280 7.52 -7.93 11.57
N ASP A 281 8.00 -7.95 12.80
CA ASP A 281 7.42 -8.64 13.95
C ASP A 281 7.46 -7.64 15.10
N GLU A 282 6.39 -6.88 15.32
CA GLU A 282 6.30 -5.79 16.30
C GLU A 282 5.10 -5.92 17.24
#